data_7186c167737e69f574e84fe06441bfd9
#
_entry.id   7186c167737e69f574e84fe06441bfd9
#
_cell.length_a   1.000
_cell.length_b   1.000
_cell.length_c   1.000
_cell.angle_alpha   90.00
_cell.angle_beta   90.00
_cell.angle_gamma   90.00
#
_symmetry.space_group_name_H-M   'P 1'
#
loop_
_entity.id
_entity.type
_entity.pdbx_description
1 polymer ?
#
loop_
_entity_poly.entity_id
_entity_poly.type
_entity_poly.pdbx_seq_one_letter_code
_entity_poly.pdbx_strand_id
1 'polypeptide(L)'
;MPDLWITIPDSSLSDEQTKRDKSIKIAQFARACSIFRVTRVYIYHDSLSDFEKDDPHLLKTILRYLDTPQYLRKMLFPMMHQLQYAGILHPIKAPHHRVLEDIKKVKAGDVRTGVIVKVKGQLFVEVGLGSLVPFVGEGLEGKKVNVKFTSSYPNLKAIQAIEQDILDYWGYEVKDVASISKLLASLDKTAIIITSRKGRYFKNIEAGLAEDAKIVQNILVAFGAPKHGLHEILAKEGASIKPYEYVVNMFPNQGTETVRLEEAVLGTLAIL
;
A
#
# COMPACT_ATOMS: atom_id res chain seq x y z
N MET A 1 -4.85 15.33 -8.25
CA MET A 1 -5.62 14.07 -8.35
C MET A 1 -5.90 13.60 -6.94
N PRO A 2 -7.07 13.01 -6.64
CA PRO A 2 -7.32 12.38 -5.36
C PRO A 2 -6.35 11.23 -5.10
N ASP A 3 -6.04 10.97 -3.84
CA ASP A 3 -5.25 9.83 -3.43
C ASP A 3 -6.02 8.53 -3.70
N LEU A 4 -5.33 7.54 -4.26
CA LEU A 4 -5.93 6.24 -4.54
C LEU A 4 -5.60 5.25 -3.42
N TRP A 5 -6.64 4.74 -2.78
CA TRP A 5 -6.56 3.76 -1.70
C TRP A 5 -7.24 2.46 -2.12
N ILE A 6 -6.77 1.35 -1.59
CA ILE A 6 -7.46 0.06 -1.71
C ILE A 6 -7.71 -0.55 -0.34
N THR A 7 -8.71 -1.42 -0.26
CA THR A 7 -8.88 -2.30 0.89
C THR A 7 -9.04 -3.75 0.43
N ILE A 8 -8.30 -4.66 1.07
CA ILE A 8 -8.30 -6.10 0.82
C ILE A 8 -8.48 -6.84 2.15
N PRO A 9 -9.06 -8.05 2.16
CA PRO A 9 -9.23 -8.83 3.38
C PRO A 9 -7.93 -9.47 3.86
N ASP A 10 -7.83 -9.72 5.16
CA ASP A 10 -6.75 -10.51 5.76
C ASP A 10 -6.77 -11.99 5.30
N SER A 11 -7.90 -12.47 4.80
CA SER A 11 -8.09 -13.77 4.16
C SER A 11 -7.66 -13.83 2.68
N SER A 12 -7.03 -12.78 2.14
CA SER A 12 -6.64 -12.67 0.72
C SER A 12 -5.81 -13.84 0.19
N LEU A 13 -5.20 -14.62 1.07
CA LEU A 13 -4.30 -15.72 0.73
C LEU A 13 -4.95 -17.10 0.89
N SER A 14 -6.24 -17.18 1.26
CA SER A 14 -6.94 -18.42 1.59
C SER A 14 -7.15 -19.40 0.42
N ASP A 15 -6.94 -18.95 -0.81
CA ASP A 15 -6.99 -19.74 -2.04
C ASP A 15 -5.62 -20.26 -2.50
N GLU A 16 -4.54 -19.91 -1.79
CA GLU A 16 -3.18 -20.38 -2.06
C GLU A 16 -2.74 -21.41 -1.00
N GLN A 17 -2.17 -22.52 -1.44
CA GLN A 17 -1.78 -23.62 -0.55
C GLN A 17 -0.37 -23.47 0.01
N THR A 18 0.55 -22.97 -0.81
CA THR A 18 1.95 -22.89 -0.39
C THR A 18 2.35 -21.45 0.00
N LYS A 19 3.26 -21.34 0.96
CA LYS A 19 3.83 -20.02 1.34
C LYS A 19 4.52 -19.32 0.17
N ARG A 20 5.10 -20.10 -0.75
CA ARG A 20 5.70 -19.58 -1.97
C ARG A 20 4.66 -18.89 -2.84
N ASP A 21 3.54 -19.54 -3.11
CA ASP A 21 2.47 -19.02 -3.96
C ASP A 21 1.77 -17.83 -3.29
N LYS A 22 1.51 -17.91 -1.97
CA LYS A 22 1.06 -16.78 -1.15
C LYS A 22 1.99 -15.56 -1.31
N SER A 23 3.31 -15.77 -1.26
CA SER A 23 4.29 -14.70 -1.41
C SER A 23 4.28 -14.07 -2.82
N ILE A 24 4.11 -14.89 -3.86
CA ILE A 24 3.99 -14.43 -5.25
C ILE A 24 2.71 -13.59 -5.42
N LYS A 25 1.58 -14.05 -4.89
CA LYS A 25 0.31 -13.32 -4.92
C LYS A 25 0.41 -11.95 -4.24
N ILE A 26 1.05 -11.88 -3.07
CA ILE A 26 1.30 -10.60 -2.39
C ILE A 26 2.16 -9.67 -3.24
N ALA A 27 3.17 -10.21 -3.93
CA ALA A 27 4.00 -9.41 -4.82
C ALA A 27 3.20 -8.83 -6.01
N GLN A 28 2.17 -9.54 -6.49
CA GLN A 28 1.26 -9.02 -7.52
C GLN A 28 0.44 -7.83 -6.97
N PHE A 29 -0.11 -7.91 -5.75
CA PHE A 29 -0.75 -6.77 -5.09
C PHE A 29 0.21 -5.57 -4.97
N ALA A 30 1.42 -5.80 -4.46
CA ALA A 30 2.41 -4.75 -4.30
C ALA A 30 2.77 -4.05 -5.62
N ARG A 31 2.89 -4.84 -6.70
CA ARG A 31 3.16 -4.30 -8.03
C ARG A 31 1.98 -3.52 -8.59
N ALA A 32 0.76 -4.05 -8.48
CA ALA A 32 -0.45 -3.33 -8.90
C ALA A 32 -0.57 -1.98 -8.17
N CYS A 33 -0.41 -1.97 -6.84
CA CYS A 33 -0.41 -0.74 -6.06
C CYS A 33 0.62 0.28 -6.55
N SER A 34 1.84 -0.18 -6.87
CA SER A 34 2.92 0.71 -7.30
C SER A 34 2.75 1.20 -8.74
N ILE A 35 2.23 0.37 -9.65
CA ILE A 35 1.96 0.74 -11.05
C ILE A 35 0.91 1.85 -11.10
N PHE A 36 -0.16 1.71 -10.32
CA PHE A 36 -1.30 2.62 -10.34
C PHE A 36 -1.28 3.67 -9.22
N ARG A 37 -0.11 3.90 -8.59
CA ARG A 37 0.13 4.98 -7.62
C ARG A 37 -0.80 4.92 -6.41
N VAL A 38 -1.17 3.72 -5.95
CA VAL A 38 -1.92 3.54 -4.70
C VAL A 38 -1.07 4.07 -3.54
N THR A 39 -1.64 4.94 -2.70
CA THR A 39 -0.95 5.55 -1.57
C THR A 39 -1.28 4.88 -0.25
N ARG A 40 -2.34 4.07 -0.19
CA ARG A 40 -2.73 3.36 1.04
C ARG A 40 -3.40 2.02 0.75
N VAL A 41 -2.98 1.00 1.50
CA VAL A 41 -3.56 -0.35 1.49
C VAL A 41 -4.13 -0.63 2.88
N TYR A 42 -5.44 -0.76 2.99
CA TYR A 42 -6.10 -1.22 4.20
C TYR A 42 -6.27 -2.74 4.16
N ILE A 43 -5.87 -3.44 5.21
CA ILE A 43 -6.13 -4.85 5.40
C ILE A 43 -7.23 -4.97 6.45
N TYR A 44 -8.43 -5.40 6.04
CA TYR A 44 -9.56 -5.55 6.95
C TYR A 44 -9.72 -7.01 7.39
N HIS A 45 -10.28 -7.23 8.57
CA HIS A 45 -10.59 -8.56 9.07
C HIS A 45 -11.81 -9.14 8.37
N ASP A 46 -11.65 -10.34 7.79
CA ASP A 46 -12.73 -11.12 7.17
C ASP A 46 -13.26 -12.16 8.18
N SER A 47 -14.41 -11.89 8.77
CA SER A 47 -15.05 -12.74 9.75
C SER A 47 -15.77 -13.97 9.18
N LEU A 48 -15.79 -14.14 7.86
CA LEU A 48 -16.45 -15.24 7.16
C LEU A 48 -15.49 -16.33 6.70
N SER A 49 -14.21 -16.04 6.58
CA SER A 49 -13.23 -16.96 6.04
C SER A 49 -12.35 -17.58 7.12
N ASP A 50 -12.17 -18.90 7.04
CA ASP A 50 -11.09 -19.58 7.74
C ASP A 50 -9.80 -19.43 6.91
N PHE A 51 -8.73 -19.03 7.57
CA PHE A 51 -7.40 -18.88 6.99
C PHE A 51 -6.31 -19.17 8.02
N GLU A 52 -5.08 -19.41 7.56
CA GLU A 52 -3.97 -19.66 8.46
C GLU A 52 -3.66 -18.41 9.31
N LYS A 53 -3.44 -18.61 10.62
CA LYS A 53 -3.19 -17.52 11.57
C LYS A 53 -2.03 -16.59 11.18
N ASP A 54 -1.05 -17.14 10.45
CA ASP A 54 0.13 -16.40 9.99
C ASP A 54 -0.11 -15.60 8.69
N ASP A 55 -1.19 -15.86 7.95
CA ASP A 55 -1.46 -15.24 6.66
C ASP A 55 -1.58 -13.71 6.72
N PRO A 56 -2.29 -13.10 7.70
CA PRO A 56 -2.35 -11.64 7.80
C PRO A 56 -0.98 -11.02 8.06
N HIS A 57 -0.15 -11.69 8.87
CA HIS A 57 1.20 -11.23 9.15
C HIS A 57 2.11 -11.36 7.92
N LEU A 58 2.00 -12.47 7.18
CA LEU A 58 2.71 -12.67 5.91
C LEU A 58 2.35 -11.59 4.89
N LEU A 59 1.04 -11.36 4.69
CA LEU A 59 0.51 -10.35 3.77
C LEU A 59 1.10 -8.96 4.08
N LYS A 60 0.98 -8.52 5.31
CA LYS A 60 1.45 -7.24 5.78
C LYS A 60 2.98 -7.09 5.67
N THR A 61 3.71 -8.12 6.08
CA THR A 61 5.17 -8.11 6.08
C THR A 61 5.72 -7.99 4.67
N ILE A 62 5.22 -8.79 3.72
CA ILE A 62 5.71 -8.76 2.34
C ILE A 62 5.31 -7.46 1.64
N LEU A 63 4.08 -6.95 1.83
CA LEU A 63 3.69 -5.64 1.28
C LEU A 63 4.64 -4.53 1.74
N ARG A 64 4.91 -4.45 3.04
CA ARG A 64 5.83 -3.46 3.62
C ARG A 64 7.29 -3.67 3.17
N TYR A 65 7.72 -4.92 3.07
CA TYR A 65 9.06 -5.26 2.60
C TYR A 65 9.29 -4.81 1.15
N LEU A 66 8.31 -5.04 0.28
CA LEU A 66 8.42 -4.67 -1.13
C LEU A 66 8.39 -3.15 -1.34
N ASP A 67 7.59 -2.42 -0.55
CA ASP A 67 7.57 -0.94 -0.56
C ASP A 67 8.82 -0.31 0.05
N THR A 68 9.61 -1.07 0.78
CA THR A 68 10.83 -0.54 1.43
C THR A 68 12.00 -0.53 0.46
N PRO A 69 12.72 0.62 0.33
CA PRO A 69 13.96 0.70 -0.45
C PRO A 69 14.97 -0.37 -0.06
N GLN A 70 15.66 -0.94 -1.04
CA GLN A 70 16.55 -2.09 -0.84
C GLN A 70 17.63 -1.83 0.23
N TYR A 71 18.17 -0.62 0.28
CA TYR A 71 19.22 -0.23 1.23
C TYR A 71 18.74 -0.22 2.70
N LEU A 72 17.43 -0.14 2.96
CA LEU A 72 16.85 -0.17 4.31
C LEU A 72 16.33 -1.55 4.72
N ARG A 73 16.18 -2.49 3.78
CA ARG A 73 15.53 -3.78 4.05
C ARG A 73 16.25 -4.58 5.13
N LYS A 74 17.59 -4.64 5.10
CA LYS A 74 18.37 -5.37 6.11
C LYS A 74 18.18 -4.82 7.52
N MET A 75 17.98 -3.51 7.65
CA MET A 75 17.77 -2.83 8.93
C MET A 75 16.35 -3.01 9.45
N LEU A 76 15.35 -2.87 8.59
CA LEU A 76 13.94 -2.91 8.97
C LEU A 76 13.35 -4.32 9.02
N PHE A 77 13.91 -5.24 8.26
CA PHE A 77 13.46 -6.63 8.15
C PHE A 77 14.65 -7.57 8.41
N PRO A 78 14.92 -7.90 9.68
CA PRO A 78 15.88 -8.94 10.02
C PRO A 78 15.44 -10.28 9.42
N MET A 79 16.27 -11.32 9.56
CA MET A 79 15.89 -12.66 9.07
C MET A 79 14.57 -13.10 9.70
N MET A 80 13.54 -13.21 8.87
CA MET A 80 12.16 -13.52 9.26
C MET A 80 11.64 -14.69 8.41
N HIS A 81 10.91 -15.61 9.05
CA HIS A 81 10.27 -16.73 8.36
C HIS A 81 9.28 -16.30 7.26
N GLN A 82 8.65 -15.13 7.39
CA GLN A 82 7.76 -14.54 6.39
C GLN A 82 8.48 -14.18 5.09
N LEU A 83 9.78 -13.90 5.16
CA LEU A 83 10.59 -13.49 4.01
C LEU A 83 11.42 -14.64 3.41
N GLN A 84 11.12 -15.89 3.75
CA GLN A 84 11.81 -17.08 3.22
C GLN A 84 11.88 -17.09 1.69
N TYR A 85 10.86 -16.59 1.01
CA TYR A 85 10.76 -16.51 -0.44
C TYR A 85 11.02 -15.11 -1.01
N ALA A 86 11.60 -14.19 -0.24
CA ALA A 86 11.85 -12.84 -0.70
C ALA A 86 12.73 -12.75 -1.96
N GLY A 87 13.63 -13.72 -2.16
CA GLY A 87 14.54 -13.78 -3.30
C GLY A 87 13.87 -14.02 -4.66
N ILE A 88 12.65 -14.58 -4.70
CA ILE A 88 11.90 -14.79 -5.94
C ILE A 88 10.93 -13.64 -6.26
N LEU A 89 10.75 -12.69 -5.34
CA LEU A 89 9.82 -11.59 -5.53
C LEU A 89 10.41 -10.52 -6.43
N HIS A 90 9.64 -10.11 -7.42
CA HIS A 90 10.08 -9.02 -8.31
C HIS A 90 10.18 -7.69 -7.56
N PRO A 91 11.31 -6.98 -7.66
CA PRO A 91 11.48 -5.71 -6.99
C PRO A 91 10.53 -4.64 -7.55
N ILE A 92 10.03 -3.80 -6.66
CA ILE A 92 9.35 -2.57 -7.04
C ILE A 92 10.43 -1.53 -7.36
N LYS A 93 10.33 -0.87 -8.51
CA LYS A 93 11.24 0.20 -8.93
C LYS A 93 10.50 1.55 -8.90
N ALA A 94 10.00 1.91 -7.71
CA ALA A 94 9.34 3.21 -7.50
C ALA A 94 10.38 4.33 -7.28
N PRO A 95 10.01 5.61 -7.41
CA PRO A 95 10.93 6.74 -7.24
C PRO A 95 11.72 6.73 -5.93
N HIS A 96 11.06 6.39 -4.81
CA HIS A 96 11.72 6.32 -3.48
C HIS A 96 12.70 5.15 -3.33
N HIS A 97 12.72 4.18 -4.26
CA HIS A 97 13.68 3.06 -4.26
C HIS A 97 15.01 3.40 -4.93
N ARG A 98 15.15 4.59 -5.53
CA ARG A 98 16.38 4.98 -6.21
C ARG A 98 17.57 4.94 -5.26
N VAL A 99 18.59 4.19 -5.67
CA VAL A 99 19.90 4.19 -5.00
C VAL A 99 20.72 5.31 -5.62
N LEU A 100 21.31 6.17 -4.80
CA LEU A 100 22.34 7.11 -5.25
C LEU A 100 23.68 6.42 -5.16
N GLU A 101 24.34 6.32 -6.28
CA GLU A 101 25.69 5.74 -6.37
C GLU A 101 26.78 6.66 -5.80
N ASP A 102 26.50 7.95 -5.73
CA ASP A 102 27.46 8.97 -5.32
C ASP A 102 26.84 9.99 -4.36
N ILE A 103 27.30 10.00 -3.13
CA ILE A 103 26.87 10.94 -2.09
C ILE A 103 27.11 12.42 -2.49
N LYS A 104 28.11 12.69 -3.35
CA LYS A 104 28.44 14.02 -3.82
C LYS A 104 27.35 14.63 -4.72
N LYS A 105 26.44 13.80 -5.24
CA LYS A 105 25.31 14.25 -6.07
C LYS A 105 24.11 14.71 -5.26
N VAL A 106 24.12 14.51 -3.93
CA VAL A 106 23.03 14.94 -3.06
C VAL A 106 22.97 16.46 -2.99
N LYS A 107 21.80 17.02 -3.24
CA LYS A 107 21.54 18.46 -3.20
C LYS A 107 20.54 18.82 -2.10
N ALA A 108 20.60 20.06 -1.63
CA ALA A 108 19.54 20.61 -0.80
C ALA A 108 18.21 20.54 -1.57
N GLY A 109 17.14 20.11 -0.88
CA GLY A 109 15.83 19.86 -1.48
C GLY A 109 15.57 18.43 -1.88
N ASP A 110 16.59 17.58 -2.06
CA ASP A 110 16.38 16.15 -2.37
C ASP A 110 15.61 15.47 -1.24
N VAL A 111 14.69 14.56 -1.60
CA VAL A 111 13.91 13.75 -0.65
C VAL A 111 14.34 12.30 -0.73
N ARG A 112 14.44 11.65 0.43
CA ARG A 112 14.74 10.22 0.52
C ARG A 112 13.97 9.56 1.66
N THR A 113 13.70 8.28 1.50
CA THR A 113 13.24 7.44 2.61
C THR A 113 14.44 6.98 3.42
N GLY A 114 14.36 7.08 4.74
CA GLY A 114 15.42 6.66 5.65
C GLY A 114 14.87 6.00 6.92
N VAL A 115 15.79 5.63 7.80
CA VAL A 115 15.50 5.10 9.14
C VAL A 115 16.25 5.94 10.17
N ILE A 116 15.54 6.36 11.21
CA ILE A 116 16.14 7.12 12.31
C ILE A 116 17.07 6.21 13.10
N VAL A 117 18.29 6.68 13.35
CA VAL A 117 19.31 6.02 14.15
C VAL A 117 19.78 6.97 15.24
N LYS A 118 19.95 6.47 16.47
CA LYS A 118 20.45 7.27 17.58
C LYS A 118 21.91 6.89 17.88
N VAL A 119 22.82 7.86 17.82
CA VAL A 119 24.24 7.66 18.12
C VAL A 119 24.66 8.67 19.18
N LYS A 120 25.13 8.19 20.34
CA LYS A 120 25.58 9.05 21.46
C LYS A 120 24.57 10.14 21.84
N GLY A 121 23.28 9.82 21.80
CA GLY A 121 22.21 10.75 22.16
C GLY A 121 21.72 11.67 21.04
N GLN A 122 22.43 11.74 19.91
CA GLN A 122 22.05 12.53 18.75
C GLN A 122 21.30 11.68 17.70
N LEU A 123 20.38 12.32 16.98
CA LEU A 123 19.62 11.68 15.91
C LEU A 123 20.33 11.81 14.57
N PHE A 124 20.37 10.71 13.86
CA PHE A 124 20.85 10.57 12.50
C PHE A 124 19.80 9.84 11.67
N VAL A 125 19.96 9.86 10.37
CA VAL A 125 19.14 9.05 9.46
C VAL A 125 20.05 8.25 8.53
N GLU A 126 19.77 6.94 8.42
CA GLU A 126 20.32 6.07 7.39
C GLU A 126 19.45 6.19 6.14
N VAL A 127 20.04 6.60 5.02
CA VAL A 127 19.35 6.87 3.75
C VAL A 127 20.01 6.20 2.56
N GLY A 128 20.86 5.20 2.80
CA GLY A 128 21.56 4.44 1.74
C GLY A 128 22.71 5.17 1.08
N LEU A 129 23.40 6.06 1.81
CA LEU A 129 24.56 6.80 1.31
C LEU A 129 25.89 6.27 1.84
N GLY A 130 25.88 5.14 2.56
CA GLY A 130 27.06 4.57 3.19
C GLY A 130 27.58 5.34 4.42
N SER A 131 26.92 6.44 4.79
CA SER A 131 27.20 7.19 6.01
C SER A 131 25.89 7.74 6.59
N LEU A 132 25.84 7.85 7.92
CA LEU A 132 24.71 8.45 8.62
C LEU A 132 24.68 9.95 8.39
N VAL A 133 23.50 10.51 8.13
CA VAL A 133 23.27 11.95 7.96
C VAL A 133 22.68 12.51 9.25
N PRO A 134 23.19 13.63 9.79
CA PRO A 134 22.60 14.31 10.93
C PRO A 134 21.13 14.66 10.65
N PHE A 135 20.25 14.22 11.55
CA PHE A 135 18.83 14.49 11.47
C PHE A 135 18.43 15.58 12.48
N VAL A 136 17.78 16.62 11.98
CA VAL A 136 17.33 17.75 12.79
C VAL A 136 15.81 17.64 12.96
N GLY A 137 15.36 17.44 14.18
CA GLY A 137 13.95 17.25 14.52
C GLY A 137 13.75 16.16 15.54
N GLU A 138 12.50 15.77 15.72
CA GLU A 138 12.10 14.68 16.60
C GLU A 138 11.90 13.40 15.78
N GLY A 139 12.21 12.24 16.37
CA GLY A 139 12.02 10.95 15.72
C GLY A 139 12.31 9.79 16.64
N LEU A 140 11.62 8.69 16.42
CA LEU A 140 11.83 7.45 17.16
C LEU A 140 12.85 6.57 16.44
N GLU A 141 13.85 6.10 17.18
CA GLU A 141 14.85 5.16 16.66
C GLU A 141 14.21 3.93 16.02
N GLY A 142 14.74 3.50 14.88
CA GLY A 142 14.25 2.36 14.10
C GLY A 142 13.00 2.67 13.25
N LYS A 143 12.44 3.87 13.30
CA LYS A 143 11.29 4.24 12.47
C LYS A 143 11.69 4.68 11.07
N LYS A 144 10.93 4.19 10.07
CA LYS A 144 10.99 4.66 8.69
C LYS A 144 10.47 6.10 8.64
N VAL A 145 11.20 6.98 7.96
CA VAL A 145 10.87 8.40 7.81
C VAL A 145 11.24 8.86 6.40
N ASN A 146 10.46 9.76 5.84
CA ASN A 146 10.87 10.49 4.65
C ASN A 146 11.59 11.76 5.09
N VAL A 147 12.75 12.00 4.53
CA VAL A 147 13.60 13.15 4.89
C VAL A 147 13.92 14.00 3.68
N LYS A 148 14.05 15.30 3.92
CA LYS A 148 14.52 16.30 2.97
C LYS A 148 15.87 16.80 3.39
N PHE A 149 16.83 16.84 2.46
CA PHE A 149 18.14 17.44 2.73
C PHE A 149 18.03 18.97 2.75
N THR A 150 18.56 19.57 3.81
CA THR A 150 18.60 21.03 3.96
C THR A 150 19.90 21.64 3.42
N SER A 151 20.90 20.77 3.16
CA SER A 151 22.22 21.19 2.65
C SER A 151 22.77 20.13 1.70
N SER A 152 23.64 20.58 0.78
CA SER A 152 24.33 19.72 -0.18
C SER A 152 25.61 19.12 0.43
N TYR A 153 26.19 18.10 -0.25
CA TYR A 153 27.51 17.58 0.08
C TYR A 153 28.55 18.73 0.10
N PRO A 154 29.55 18.72 1.01
CA PRO A 154 29.88 17.66 1.98
C PRO A 154 29.12 17.75 3.31
N ASN A 155 28.46 18.84 3.64
CA ASN A 155 27.86 19.09 4.95
C ASN A 155 26.38 18.73 4.99
N LEU A 156 26.04 17.47 4.68
CA LEU A 156 24.67 17.01 4.63
C LEU A 156 23.98 17.13 5.99
N LYS A 157 22.74 17.63 5.95
CA LYS A 157 21.78 17.64 7.06
C LYS A 157 20.41 17.32 6.51
N ALA A 158 19.59 16.65 7.30
CA ALA A 158 18.23 16.27 6.91
C ALA A 158 17.22 16.64 7.99
N ILE A 159 16.03 17.00 7.55
CA ILE A 159 14.82 17.19 8.35
C ILE A 159 13.75 16.22 7.88
N GLN A 160 12.68 16.05 8.66
CA GLN A 160 11.52 15.31 8.19
C GLN A 160 10.91 16.04 6.98
N ALA A 161 10.68 15.30 5.90
CA ALA A 161 9.97 15.81 4.73
C ALA A 161 8.47 15.93 5.05
N ILE A 162 7.86 17.00 4.59
CA ILE A 162 6.41 17.20 4.61
C ILE A 162 5.82 16.76 3.26
N GLU A 163 4.50 16.62 3.19
CA GLU A 163 3.80 16.13 1.99
C GLU A 163 4.12 16.97 0.75
N GLN A 164 4.20 18.30 0.88
CA GLN A 164 4.54 19.22 -0.20
C GLN A 164 5.98 19.06 -0.75
N ASP A 165 6.88 18.44 0.02
CA ASP A 165 8.23 18.13 -0.44
C ASP A 165 8.28 16.93 -1.38
N ILE A 166 7.24 16.08 -1.36
CA ILE A 166 7.17 14.83 -2.09
C ILE A 166 6.39 15.07 -3.38
N LEU A 167 7.10 15.36 -4.46
CA LEU A 167 6.52 15.74 -5.75
C LEU A 167 6.13 14.55 -6.64
N ASP A 168 6.53 13.35 -6.27
CA ASP A 168 6.31 12.13 -7.06
C ASP A 168 5.66 11.04 -6.20
N TYR A 169 5.26 9.92 -6.82
CA TYR A 169 4.78 8.76 -6.09
C TYR A 169 5.85 8.21 -5.13
N TRP A 170 5.47 8.04 -3.85
CA TRP A 170 6.42 7.66 -2.80
C TRP A 170 6.06 6.36 -2.08
N GLY A 171 5.36 5.45 -2.79
CA GLY A 171 4.92 4.17 -2.26
C GLY A 171 3.59 4.24 -1.52
N TYR A 172 3.30 3.22 -0.74
CA TYR A 172 2.03 3.08 -0.02
C TYR A 172 2.22 2.76 1.46
N GLU A 173 1.26 3.20 2.25
CA GLU A 173 1.15 2.84 3.66
C GLU A 173 0.23 1.61 3.82
N VAL A 174 0.63 0.63 4.65
CA VAL A 174 -0.21 -0.54 4.98
C VAL A 174 -0.80 -0.39 6.38
N LYS A 175 -2.13 -0.38 6.47
CA LYS A 175 -2.90 -0.24 7.71
C LYS A 175 -3.81 -1.44 7.94
N ASP A 176 -3.81 -1.96 9.17
CA ASP A 176 -4.80 -2.96 9.59
C ASP A 176 -6.05 -2.26 10.10
N VAL A 177 -7.20 -2.82 9.77
CA VAL A 177 -8.50 -2.37 10.28
C VAL A 177 -9.33 -3.57 10.72
N ALA A 178 -9.93 -3.47 11.89
CA ALA A 178 -10.68 -4.58 12.48
C ALA A 178 -12.04 -4.83 11.81
N SER A 179 -12.58 -3.84 11.08
CA SER A 179 -13.91 -3.93 10.48
C SER A 179 -13.96 -3.08 9.23
N ILE A 180 -14.39 -3.68 8.13
CA ILE A 180 -14.57 -2.98 6.85
C ILE A 180 -15.74 -1.98 6.94
N SER A 181 -16.85 -2.32 7.60
CA SER A 181 -18.00 -1.42 7.73
C SER A 181 -17.65 -0.15 8.50
N LYS A 182 -16.89 -0.30 9.61
CA LYS A 182 -16.42 0.85 10.39
C LYS A 182 -15.44 1.71 9.60
N LEU A 183 -14.52 1.09 8.85
CA LEU A 183 -13.63 1.83 7.97
C LEU A 183 -14.43 2.67 6.98
N LEU A 184 -15.31 2.04 6.20
CA LEU A 184 -16.09 2.72 5.15
C LEU A 184 -16.94 3.86 5.73
N ALA A 185 -17.53 3.67 6.90
CA ALA A 185 -18.34 4.69 7.58
C ALA A 185 -17.51 5.87 8.15
N SER A 186 -16.22 5.67 8.40
CA SER A 186 -15.32 6.69 8.96
C SER A 186 -14.66 7.60 7.91
N LEU A 187 -14.78 7.25 6.62
CA LEU A 187 -14.11 7.99 5.56
C LEU A 187 -14.91 9.22 5.16
N ASP A 188 -14.30 10.37 5.32
CA ASP A 188 -14.82 11.66 4.82
C ASP A 188 -14.13 12.04 3.50
N LYS A 189 -14.80 12.83 2.66
CA LYS A 189 -14.30 13.34 1.38
C LYS A 189 -13.63 12.25 0.51
N THR A 190 -14.23 11.05 0.52
CA THR A 190 -13.71 9.87 -0.16
C THR A 190 -14.80 9.25 -1.03
N ALA A 191 -14.54 9.10 -2.33
CA ALA A 191 -15.38 8.29 -3.19
C ALA A 191 -15.09 6.81 -2.93
N ILE A 192 -16.12 6.04 -2.57
CA ILE A 192 -15.99 4.64 -2.22
C ILE A 192 -16.53 3.78 -3.36
N ILE A 193 -15.67 2.97 -3.95
CA ILE A 193 -15.99 2.01 -5.00
C ILE A 193 -16.00 0.61 -4.39
N ILE A 194 -17.16 -0.03 -4.34
CA ILE A 194 -17.33 -1.42 -3.92
C ILE A 194 -17.30 -2.32 -5.15
N THR A 195 -16.30 -3.19 -5.27
CA THR A 195 -16.23 -4.15 -6.37
C THR A 195 -17.21 -5.31 -6.14
N SER A 196 -18.02 -5.62 -7.15
CA SER A 196 -19.00 -6.70 -7.08
C SER A 196 -19.39 -7.19 -8.47
N ARG A 197 -19.48 -8.51 -8.67
CA ARG A 197 -20.03 -9.10 -9.93
C ARG A 197 -21.48 -8.67 -10.20
N LYS A 198 -22.24 -8.33 -9.16
CA LYS A 198 -23.64 -7.88 -9.24
C LYS A 198 -23.78 -6.36 -9.33
N GLY A 199 -22.65 -5.64 -9.40
CA GLY A 199 -22.61 -4.19 -9.52
C GLY A 199 -23.00 -3.69 -10.91
N ARG A 200 -23.18 -2.38 -11.04
CA ARG A 200 -23.32 -1.70 -12.33
C ARG A 200 -22.00 -1.81 -13.12
N TYR A 201 -22.08 -1.87 -14.44
CA TYR A 201 -20.87 -1.87 -15.26
C TYR A 201 -20.13 -0.53 -15.11
N PHE A 202 -18.80 -0.58 -15.03
CA PHE A 202 -17.98 0.62 -14.84
C PHE A 202 -18.31 1.73 -15.84
N LYS A 203 -18.45 1.40 -17.11
CA LYS A 203 -18.83 2.34 -18.17
C LYS A 203 -20.08 3.18 -17.86
N ASN A 204 -20.99 2.64 -17.05
CA ASN A 204 -22.25 3.33 -16.70
C ASN A 204 -22.08 4.32 -15.53
N ILE A 205 -20.96 4.29 -14.83
CA ILE A 205 -20.68 5.14 -13.67
C ILE A 205 -19.45 6.03 -13.86
N GLU A 206 -18.66 5.78 -14.90
CA GLU A 206 -17.38 6.44 -15.17
C GLU A 206 -17.51 7.98 -15.14
N ALA A 207 -18.52 8.53 -15.83
CA ALA A 207 -18.71 9.97 -15.88
C ALA A 207 -19.03 10.57 -14.49
N GLY A 208 -19.90 9.92 -13.70
CA GLY A 208 -20.22 10.37 -12.34
C GLY A 208 -19.00 10.29 -11.41
N LEU A 209 -18.27 9.19 -11.46
CA LEU A 209 -17.04 9.03 -10.69
C LEU A 209 -15.98 10.09 -11.06
N ALA A 210 -15.86 10.42 -12.34
CA ALA A 210 -14.91 11.45 -12.82
C ALA A 210 -15.29 12.85 -12.30
N GLU A 211 -16.58 13.16 -12.16
CA GLU A 211 -17.02 14.42 -11.54
C GLU A 211 -16.73 14.42 -10.03
N ASP A 212 -17.07 13.33 -9.33
CA ASP A 212 -16.78 13.22 -7.90
C ASP A 212 -15.27 13.30 -7.62
N ALA A 213 -14.43 12.71 -8.46
CA ALA A 213 -12.98 12.76 -8.35
C ALA A 213 -12.41 14.20 -8.35
N LYS A 214 -13.16 15.19 -8.84
CA LYS A 214 -12.74 16.60 -8.81
C LYS A 214 -12.93 17.27 -7.44
N ILE A 215 -13.83 16.73 -6.61
CA ILE A 215 -14.23 17.32 -5.34
C ILE A 215 -13.81 16.51 -4.11
N VAL A 216 -13.52 15.21 -4.27
CA VAL A 216 -13.05 14.37 -3.18
C VAL A 216 -11.53 14.45 -3.02
N GLN A 217 -11.04 14.12 -1.84
CA GLN A 217 -9.62 14.03 -1.56
C GLN A 217 -9.05 12.64 -1.88
N ASN A 218 -9.90 11.61 -1.75
CA ASN A 218 -9.47 10.22 -1.90
C ASN A 218 -10.48 9.41 -2.72
N ILE A 219 -10.01 8.37 -3.36
CA ILE A 219 -10.80 7.29 -3.93
C ILE A 219 -10.41 6.01 -3.23
N LEU A 220 -11.35 5.31 -2.61
CA LEU A 220 -11.12 3.99 -2.03
C LEU A 220 -11.79 2.93 -2.88
N VAL A 221 -11.02 1.94 -3.31
CA VAL A 221 -11.53 0.73 -3.97
C VAL A 221 -11.57 -0.41 -2.97
N ALA A 222 -12.75 -0.93 -2.70
CA ALA A 222 -12.95 -2.02 -1.76
C ALA A 222 -13.14 -3.35 -2.50
N PHE A 223 -12.31 -4.33 -2.13
CA PHE A 223 -12.32 -5.69 -2.69
C PHE A 223 -12.84 -6.69 -1.66
N GLY A 224 -13.61 -7.68 -2.12
CA GLY A 224 -14.05 -8.82 -1.32
C GLY A 224 -12.95 -9.88 -1.13
N ALA A 225 -13.28 -10.93 -0.40
CA ALA A 225 -12.43 -12.08 -0.18
C ALA A 225 -12.48 -13.07 -1.38
N PRO A 226 -11.51 -14.00 -1.49
CA PRO A 226 -11.54 -15.02 -2.53
C PRO A 226 -12.82 -15.88 -2.54
N LYS A 227 -13.40 -16.13 -1.35
CA LYS A 227 -14.61 -16.96 -1.18
C LYS A 227 -15.89 -16.18 -0.97
N HIS A 228 -15.80 -14.95 -0.47
CA HIS A 228 -16.95 -14.13 -0.06
C HIS A 228 -16.86 -12.74 -0.66
N GLY A 229 -17.97 -12.24 -1.21
CA GLY A 229 -18.06 -10.87 -1.69
C GLY A 229 -18.24 -9.86 -0.54
N LEU A 230 -17.93 -8.58 -0.81
CA LEU A 230 -18.13 -7.51 0.18
C LEU A 230 -19.57 -7.41 0.70
N HIS A 231 -20.56 -7.78 -0.11
CA HIS A 231 -21.97 -7.81 0.31
C HIS A 231 -22.18 -8.75 1.52
N GLU A 232 -21.57 -9.95 1.47
CA GLU A 232 -21.71 -10.96 2.52
C GLU A 232 -20.93 -10.55 3.77
N ILE A 233 -19.71 -10.02 3.59
CA ILE A 233 -18.85 -9.57 4.68
C ILE A 233 -19.51 -8.38 5.42
N LEU A 234 -20.01 -7.38 4.70
CA LEU A 234 -20.70 -6.24 5.30
C LEU A 234 -22.01 -6.67 6.01
N ALA A 235 -22.76 -7.59 5.43
CA ALA A 235 -23.96 -8.14 6.05
C ALA A 235 -23.64 -8.86 7.38
N LYS A 236 -22.54 -9.60 7.45
CA LYS A 236 -22.05 -10.23 8.68
C LYS A 236 -21.69 -9.21 9.76
N GLU A 237 -21.18 -8.04 9.37
CA GLU A 237 -20.89 -6.92 10.28
C GLU A 237 -22.14 -6.07 10.61
N GLY A 238 -23.32 -6.47 10.15
CA GLY A 238 -24.57 -5.73 10.36
C GLY A 238 -24.73 -4.49 9.47
N ALA A 239 -23.93 -4.38 8.40
CA ALA A 239 -23.94 -3.28 7.45
C ALA A 239 -24.48 -3.71 6.07
N SER A 240 -24.71 -2.74 5.18
CA SER A 240 -25.21 -2.97 3.83
C SER A 240 -24.40 -2.20 2.80
N ILE A 241 -24.35 -2.72 1.57
CA ILE A 241 -23.76 -2.02 0.42
C ILE A 241 -24.72 -0.97 -0.18
N LYS A 242 -26.01 -0.99 0.19
CA LYS A 242 -27.01 -0.10 -0.42
C LYS A 242 -26.73 1.40 -0.33
N PRO A 243 -26.11 1.90 0.76
CA PRO A 243 -25.78 3.33 0.86
C PRO A 243 -24.69 3.79 -0.11
N TYR A 244 -23.91 2.87 -0.67
CA TYR A 244 -22.76 3.23 -1.52
C TYR A 244 -23.21 3.40 -2.98
N GLU A 245 -22.88 4.55 -3.54
CA GLU A 245 -23.26 4.91 -4.91
C GLU A 245 -22.56 4.04 -5.95
N TYR A 246 -21.27 3.75 -5.73
CA TYR A 246 -20.43 3.02 -6.67
C TYR A 246 -20.27 1.55 -6.27
N VAL A 247 -21.32 0.74 -6.49
CA VAL A 247 -21.22 -0.72 -6.47
C VAL A 247 -21.02 -1.17 -7.91
N VAL A 248 -19.81 -1.69 -8.24
CA VAL A 248 -19.32 -1.74 -9.63
C VAL A 248 -18.83 -3.13 -10.02
N ASN A 249 -19.29 -3.59 -11.20
CA ASN A 249 -18.71 -4.72 -11.90
C ASN A 249 -17.65 -4.21 -12.88
N MET A 250 -16.38 -4.48 -12.57
CA MET A 250 -15.24 -4.09 -13.40
C MET A 250 -14.98 -5.07 -14.55
N PHE A 251 -15.52 -6.29 -14.48
CA PHE A 251 -15.30 -7.36 -15.46
C PHE A 251 -16.63 -7.88 -16.02
N PRO A 252 -17.40 -7.03 -16.73
CA PRO A 252 -18.64 -7.49 -17.35
C PRO A 252 -18.32 -8.56 -18.40
N ASN A 253 -19.14 -9.62 -18.43
CA ASN A 253 -18.98 -10.74 -19.37
C ASN A 253 -17.65 -11.53 -19.21
N GLN A 254 -17.13 -11.63 -17.97
CA GLN A 254 -15.96 -12.49 -17.70
C GLN A 254 -16.19 -13.92 -18.20
N GLY A 255 -15.16 -14.47 -18.86
CA GLY A 255 -15.21 -15.85 -19.40
C GLY A 255 -14.90 -16.94 -18.37
N THR A 256 -14.38 -16.57 -17.20
CA THR A 256 -14.07 -17.45 -16.09
C THR A 256 -15.17 -17.41 -15.05
N GLU A 257 -15.36 -18.48 -14.27
CA GLU A 257 -16.33 -18.49 -13.17
C GLU A 257 -16.01 -17.41 -12.13
N THR A 258 -14.74 -17.22 -11.83
CA THR A 258 -14.24 -16.22 -10.89
C THR A 258 -13.05 -15.47 -11.48
N VAL A 259 -12.92 -14.20 -11.09
CA VAL A 259 -11.68 -13.40 -11.24
C VAL A 259 -10.95 -13.51 -9.91
N ARG A 260 -9.68 -13.92 -9.91
CA ARG A 260 -8.88 -14.01 -8.70
C ARG A 260 -8.66 -12.62 -8.10
N LEU A 261 -8.42 -12.54 -6.80
CA LEU A 261 -8.32 -11.24 -6.12
C LEU A 261 -7.18 -10.38 -6.67
N GLU A 262 -6.01 -10.96 -6.93
CA GLU A 262 -4.87 -10.26 -7.53
C GLU A 262 -5.16 -9.75 -8.95
N GLU A 263 -5.92 -10.52 -9.74
CA GLU A 263 -6.38 -10.11 -11.07
C GLU A 263 -7.43 -9.00 -10.96
N ALA A 264 -8.35 -9.12 -9.99
CA ALA A 264 -9.35 -8.11 -9.73
C ALA A 264 -8.72 -6.78 -9.31
N VAL A 265 -7.70 -6.80 -8.44
CA VAL A 265 -6.97 -5.61 -8.04
C VAL A 265 -6.27 -4.98 -9.23
N LEU A 266 -5.47 -5.78 -9.97
CA LEU A 266 -4.72 -5.26 -11.13
C LEU A 266 -5.65 -4.69 -12.20
N GLY A 267 -6.68 -5.46 -12.59
CA GLY A 267 -7.59 -5.07 -13.66
C GLY A 267 -8.48 -3.88 -13.28
N THR A 268 -8.97 -3.84 -12.03
CA THR A 268 -9.75 -2.69 -11.55
C THR A 268 -8.92 -1.40 -11.58
N LEU A 269 -7.70 -1.45 -11.05
CA LEU A 269 -6.81 -0.29 -11.04
C LEU A 269 -6.38 0.16 -12.45
N ALA A 270 -6.36 -0.76 -13.43
CA ALA A 270 -6.05 -0.44 -14.82
C ALA A 270 -7.23 0.21 -15.57
N ILE A 271 -8.45 0.03 -15.08
CA ILE A 271 -9.67 0.59 -15.67
C ILE A 271 -9.96 1.99 -15.12
N LEU A 272 -9.61 2.25 -13.85
CA LEU A 272 -9.78 3.54 -13.17
C LEU A 272 -8.79 4.60 -13.66
#